data_16621e2c1d25419f69e9364a1c657bc9
#
_entry.id   16621e2c1d25419f69e9364a1c657bc9
#
_cell.length_a   1.000
_cell.length_b   1.000
_cell.length_c   1.000
_cell.angle_alpha   90.00
_cell.angle_beta   90.00
_cell.angle_gamma   90.00
#
_symmetry.space_group_name_H-M   'P 1'
#
loop_
_entity.id
_entity.type
_entity.pdbx_description
1 polymer ?
#
loop_
_entity_poly.entity_id
_entity_poly.type
_entity_poly.pdbx_seq_one_letter_code
_entity_poly.pdbx_strand_id
1 'polypeptide(L)'
;MSSQEVADKIELTELANKLFMYTDAQQWKRLLSEVFCNEVWFDMGNGEAKNLHATEICEMWRQGFLGLDAVHHQAGHYLITIDQNNSEIYGYAIATHYKKATTKGDTRTYTGSYDLKAVRTDKGWRLSQFKYNLKYIDGNASLE
;
A
#
# COMPACT_ATOMS: atom_id res chain seq x y z
N MET A 1 -0.44 25.25 -12.05
CA MET A 1 -0.35 24.54 -10.75
C MET A 1 0.29 25.47 -9.73
N SER A 2 -0.33 25.64 -8.57
CA SER A 2 0.22 26.49 -7.51
C SER A 2 1.43 25.86 -6.85
N SER A 3 2.22 26.68 -6.12
CA SER A 3 3.36 26.19 -5.34
C SER A 3 2.89 25.16 -4.28
N GLN A 4 1.72 25.39 -3.69
CA GLN A 4 1.17 24.49 -2.69
C GLN A 4 0.80 23.15 -3.33
N GLU A 5 0.20 23.14 -4.51
CA GLU A 5 -0.12 21.91 -5.21
C GLU A 5 1.13 21.12 -5.59
N VAL A 6 2.20 21.79 -5.99
CA VAL A 6 3.48 21.13 -6.27
C VAL A 6 4.03 20.48 -5.00
N ALA A 7 4.04 21.22 -3.89
CA ALA A 7 4.51 20.70 -2.61
C ALA A 7 3.66 19.51 -2.16
N ASP A 8 2.34 19.60 -2.28
CA ASP A 8 1.42 18.55 -1.92
C ASP A 8 1.64 17.28 -2.76
N LYS A 9 1.86 17.44 -4.07
CA LYS A 9 2.13 16.29 -4.95
C LYS A 9 3.43 15.59 -4.59
N ILE A 10 4.45 16.33 -4.21
CA ILE A 10 5.71 15.74 -3.72
C ILE A 10 5.48 14.97 -2.44
N GLU A 11 4.78 15.56 -1.47
CA GLU A 11 4.49 14.92 -0.19
C GLU A 11 3.63 13.66 -0.39
N LEU A 12 2.62 13.72 -1.25
CA LEU A 12 1.73 12.60 -1.53
C LEU A 12 2.46 11.46 -2.26
N THR A 13 3.40 11.80 -3.14
CA THR A 13 4.25 10.80 -3.79
C THR A 13 5.12 10.08 -2.76
N GLU A 14 5.73 10.83 -1.84
CA GLU A 14 6.51 10.23 -0.75
C GLU A 14 5.63 9.40 0.19
N LEU A 15 4.41 9.84 0.46
CA LEU A 15 3.46 9.08 1.27
C LEU A 15 3.19 7.70 0.66
N ALA A 16 2.93 7.64 -0.64
CA ALA A 16 2.73 6.38 -1.35
C ALA A 16 4.00 5.51 -1.31
N ASN A 17 5.17 6.11 -1.50
CA ASN A 17 6.43 5.38 -1.43
C ASN A 17 6.67 4.81 -0.03
N LYS A 18 6.39 5.58 1.01
CA LYS A 18 6.50 5.12 2.40
C LYS A 18 5.58 3.96 2.70
N LEU A 19 4.34 3.99 2.17
CA LEU A 19 3.41 2.87 2.31
C LEU A 19 4.08 1.55 1.89
N PHE A 20 4.65 1.50 0.70
CA PHE A 20 5.22 0.27 0.16
C PHE A 20 6.56 -0.07 0.80
N MET A 21 7.43 0.90 1.01
CA MET A 21 8.76 0.65 1.57
C MET A 21 8.69 0.24 3.04
N TYR A 22 7.83 0.86 3.83
CA TYR A 22 7.68 0.49 5.24
C TYR A 22 7.00 -0.88 5.38
N THR A 23 6.04 -1.18 4.50
CA THR A 23 5.39 -2.49 4.47
C THR A 23 6.42 -3.58 4.17
N ASP A 24 7.24 -3.39 3.14
CA ASP A 24 8.27 -4.36 2.75
C ASP A 24 9.29 -4.58 3.87
N ALA A 25 9.64 -3.53 4.59
CA ALA A 25 10.57 -3.59 5.71
C ALA A 25 9.91 -3.97 7.04
N GLN A 26 8.61 -4.23 7.01
CA GLN A 26 7.80 -4.57 8.19
C GLN A 26 7.92 -3.54 9.32
N GLN A 27 7.99 -2.27 8.96
CA GLN A 27 8.07 -1.17 9.90
C GLN A 27 6.65 -0.69 10.28
N TRP A 28 5.94 -1.54 11.00
CA TRP A 28 4.53 -1.34 11.32
C TRP A 28 4.27 -0.05 12.11
N LYS A 29 5.16 0.29 13.05
CA LYS A 29 5.04 1.53 13.83
C LYS A 29 5.13 2.77 12.95
N ARG A 30 5.96 2.75 11.92
CA ARG A 30 6.12 3.88 11.00
C ARG A 30 4.90 4.02 10.08
N LEU A 31 4.30 2.91 9.67
CA LEU A 31 3.03 2.96 8.94
C LEU A 31 1.96 3.66 9.77
N LEU A 32 1.88 3.34 11.07
CA LEU A 32 0.88 3.94 11.96
C LEU A 32 1.15 5.42 12.22
N SER A 33 2.40 5.82 12.37
CA SER A 33 2.74 7.21 12.73
C SER A 33 2.89 8.14 11.52
N GLU A 34 3.25 7.61 10.35
CA GLU A 34 3.62 8.46 9.20
C GLU A 34 2.74 8.26 7.97
N VAL A 35 1.98 7.18 7.87
CA VAL A 35 1.30 6.83 6.63
C VAL A 35 -0.22 6.79 6.76
N PHE A 36 -0.74 6.03 7.71
CA PHE A 36 -2.18 5.80 7.83
C PHE A 36 -2.88 6.80 8.76
N CYS A 37 -4.14 7.16 8.41
CA CYS A 37 -5.09 7.64 9.40
C CYS A 37 -5.36 6.54 10.42
N ASN A 38 -5.96 6.89 11.57
CA ASN A 38 -6.36 5.90 12.57
C ASN A 38 -7.36 4.89 12.00
N GLU A 39 -8.29 5.35 11.15
CA GLU A 39 -9.22 4.52 10.43
C GLU A 39 -9.00 4.65 8.93
N VAL A 40 -9.06 3.53 8.22
CA VAL A 40 -8.80 3.44 6.79
C VAL A 40 -9.89 2.60 6.15
N TRP A 41 -10.48 3.10 5.05
CA TRP A 41 -11.30 2.27 4.20
C TRP A 41 -10.38 1.29 3.47
N PHE A 42 -10.58 0.00 3.75
CA PHE A 42 -9.70 -1.05 3.29
C PHE A 42 -10.44 -2.00 2.36
N ASP A 43 -9.96 -2.11 1.12
CA ASP A 43 -10.59 -2.89 0.07
C ASP A 43 -9.51 -3.63 -0.73
N MET A 44 -9.46 -4.95 -0.60
CA MET A 44 -8.53 -5.80 -1.35
C MET A 44 -9.16 -6.39 -2.62
N GLY A 45 -10.38 -5.97 -2.97
CA GLY A 45 -11.07 -6.48 -4.15
C GLY A 45 -11.70 -7.85 -3.97
N ASN A 46 -11.86 -8.30 -2.73
CA ASN A 46 -12.39 -9.63 -2.39
C ASN A 46 -13.86 -9.59 -1.90
N GLY A 47 -14.52 -8.44 -2.01
CA GLY A 47 -15.90 -8.27 -1.54
C GLY A 47 -16.04 -8.01 -0.05
N GLU A 48 -14.94 -7.82 0.67
CA GLU A 48 -14.90 -7.61 2.12
C GLU A 48 -14.44 -6.19 2.49
N ALA A 49 -14.71 -5.21 1.62
CA ALA A 49 -14.33 -3.82 1.88
C ALA A 49 -15.01 -3.29 3.13
N LYS A 50 -14.23 -2.65 4.01
CA LYS A 50 -14.76 -2.09 5.26
C LYS A 50 -13.77 -1.09 5.86
N ASN A 51 -14.26 -0.28 6.80
CA ASN A 51 -13.38 0.53 7.63
C ASN A 51 -12.65 -0.33 8.64
N LEU A 52 -11.34 -0.18 8.72
CA LEU A 52 -10.50 -0.88 9.69
C LEU A 52 -9.64 0.16 10.44
N HIS A 53 -9.34 -0.12 11.68
CA HIS A 53 -8.27 0.59 12.36
C HIS A 53 -6.94 0.25 11.69
N ALA A 54 -6.06 1.23 11.54
CA ALA A 54 -4.76 1.01 10.94
C ALA A 54 -3.96 -0.08 11.66
N THR A 55 -4.13 -0.22 12.97
CA THR A 55 -3.50 -1.29 13.75
C THR A 55 -3.93 -2.68 13.29
N GLU A 56 -5.21 -2.82 12.90
CA GLU A 56 -5.73 -4.10 12.38
C GLU A 56 -5.12 -4.43 11.01
N ILE A 57 -4.95 -3.43 10.16
CA ILE A 57 -4.32 -3.61 8.85
C ILE A 57 -2.87 -4.08 9.03
N CYS A 58 -2.11 -3.42 9.89
CA CYS A 58 -0.72 -3.78 10.15
C CYS A 58 -0.60 -5.19 10.72
N GLU A 59 -1.48 -5.57 11.63
CA GLU A 59 -1.47 -6.91 12.21
C GLU A 59 -1.83 -7.97 11.16
N MET A 60 -2.80 -7.71 10.31
CA MET A 60 -3.19 -8.60 9.23
C MET A 60 -2.02 -8.83 8.26
N TRP A 61 -1.32 -7.76 7.89
CA TRP A 61 -0.15 -7.86 7.01
C TRP A 61 1.01 -8.57 7.68
N ARG A 62 1.24 -8.27 8.97
CA ARG A 62 2.28 -8.96 9.73
C ARG A 62 2.04 -10.48 9.74
N GLN A 63 0.80 -10.89 9.97
CA GLN A 63 0.43 -12.31 9.92
C GLN A 63 0.60 -12.89 8.50
N GLY A 64 0.19 -12.16 7.49
CA GLY A 64 0.30 -12.60 6.09
C GLY A 64 1.75 -12.77 5.62
N PHE A 65 2.70 -12.07 6.23
CA PHE A 65 4.12 -12.15 5.86
C PHE A 65 4.89 -13.20 6.67
N LEU A 66 4.26 -13.83 7.66
CA LEU A 66 4.92 -14.91 8.39
C LEU A 66 5.28 -16.04 7.43
N GLY A 67 6.51 -16.53 7.54
CA GLY A 67 7.00 -17.59 6.68
C GLY A 67 7.52 -17.13 5.31
N LEU A 68 7.37 -15.88 4.95
CA LEU A 68 7.99 -15.30 3.75
C LEU A 68 9.41 -14.84 4.08
N ASP A 69 10.33 -15.06 3.15
CA ASP A 69 11.72 -14.59 3.31
C ASP A 69 11.89 -13.15 2.85
N ALA A 70 11.08 -12.69 1.91
CA ALA A 70 11.10 -11.30 1.46
C ALA A 70 9.78 -10.91 0.80
N VAL A 71 9.46 -9.63 0.88
CA VAL A 71 8.34 -9.00 0.16
C VAL A 71 8.89 -7.73 -0.49
N HIS A 72 8.57 -7.53 -1.76
CA HIS A 72 9.02 -6.35 -2.48
C HIS A 72 7.89 -5.78 -3.33
N HIS A 73 7.59 -4.50 -3.11
CA HIS A 73 6.68 -3.75 -3.98
C HIS A 73 7.50 -2.82 -4.87
N GLN A 74 7.22 -2.86 -6.16
CA GLN A 74 7.71 -1.87 -7.11
C GLN A 74 6.50 -1.09 -7.59
N ALA A 75 6.33 0.13 -7.07
CA ALA A 75 5.15 0.96 -7.33
C ALA A 75 5.56 2.24 -8.07
N GLY A 76 4.62 2.81 -8.81
CA GLY A 76 4.86 4.04 -9.55
C GLY A 76 3.72 4.36 -10.51
N HIS A 77 4.02 5.20 -11.50
CA HIS A 77 3.02 5.69 -12.45
C HIS A 77 1.87 6.37 -11.70
N TYR A 78 2.22 7.23 -10.74
CA TYR A 78 1.21 7.88 -9.92
C TYR A 78 0.51 8.99 -10.68
N LEU A 79 -0.82 8.97 -10.60
CA LEU A 79 -1.67 10.08 -10.97
C LEU A 79 -2.31 10.60 -9.69
N ILE A 80 -2.06 11.86 -9.38
CA ILE A 80 -2.47 12.46 -8.10
C ILE A 80 -3.39 13.63 -8.40
N THR A 81 -4.58 13.61 -7.81
CA THR A 81 -5.52 14.72 -7.84
C THR A 81 -5.68 15.26 -6.42
N ILE A 82 -5.82 16.57 -6.31
CA ILE A 82 -5.93 17.26 -5.02
C ILE A 82 -7.17 18.15 -5.08
N ASP A 83 -8.01 18.04 -4.06
CA ASP A 83 -9.16 18.91 -3.86
C ASP A 83 -9.11 19.40 -2.40
N GLN A 84 -8.50 20.57 -2.18
CA GLN A 84 -8.31 21.18 -0.86
C GLN A 84 -7.56 20.24 0.09
N ASN A 85 -8.25 19.67 1.09
CA ASN A 85 -7.65 18.80 2.10
C ASN A 85 -7.82 17.32 1.79
N ASN A 86 -8.25 16.98 0.57
CA ASN A 86 -8.48 15.63 0.10
C ASN A 86 -7.65 15.35 -1.15
N SER A 87 -7.20 14.11 -1.29
CA SER A 87 -6.42 13.70 -2.45
C SER A 87 -6.75 12.26 -2.83
N GLU A 88 -6.64 11.99 -4.12
CA GLU A 88 -6.66 10.64 -4.66
C GLU A 88 -5.33 10.35 -5.34
N ILE A 89 -4.78 9.17 -5.08
CA ILE A 89 -3.53 8.69 -5.68
C ILE A 89 -3.85 7.37 -6.38
N TYR A 90 -3.70 7.35 -7.70
CA TYR A 90 -3.79 6.12 -8.47
C TYR A 90 -2.38 5.73 -8.89
N GLY A 91 -2.05 4.44 -8.82
CA GLY A 91 -0.72 3.99 -9.22
C GLY A 91 -0.69 2.50 -9.54
N TYR A 92 0.35 2.10 -10.26
CA TYR A 92 0.63 0.70 -10.57
C TYR A 92 1.58 0.13 -9.54
N ALA A 93 1.49 -1.18 -9.33
CA ALA A 93 2.47 -1.87 -8.51
C ALA A 93 2.62 -3.32 -8.94
N ILE A 94 3.87 -3.80 -8.81
CA ILE A 94 4.21 -5.20 -8.86
C ILE A 94 4.69 -5.57 -7.46
N ALA A 95 4.06 -6.58 -6.87
CA ALA A 95 4.41 -7.06 -5.53
C ALA A 95 4.89 -8.50 -5.64
N THR A 96 6.13 -8.77 -5.25
CA THR A 96 6.70 -10.11 -5.26
C THR A 96 6.88 -10.60 -3.83
N HIS A 97 6.36 -11.79 -3.56
CA HIS A 97 6.60 -12.53 -2.33
C HIS A 97 7.58 -13.66 -2.64
N TYR A 98 8.62 -13.77 -1.81
CA TYR A 98 9.68 -14.74 -1.97
C TYR A 98 9.73 -15.67 -0.75
N LYS A 99 9.79 -16.97 -1.02
CA LYS A 99 9.92 -18.00 0.02
C LYS A 99 10.85 -19.10 -0.49
N LYS A 100 11.93 -19.34 0.22
CA LYS A 100 12.93 -20.34 -0.17
C LYS A 100 12.38 -21.76 -0.06
N ALA A 101 12.95 -22.63 -0.88
CA ALA A 101 12.77 -24.09 -0.78
C ALA A 101 11.31 -24.55 -0.93
N THR A 102 10.51 -23.83 -1.71
CA THR A 102 9.20 -24.33 -2.12
C THR A 102 9.35 -25.40 -3.20
N THR A 103 8.31 -26.21 -3.39
CA THR A 103 8.34 -27.30 -4.38
C THR A 103 7.93 -26.85 -5.78
N LYS A 104 7.20 -25.72 -5.89
CA LYS A 104 6.61 -25.27 -7.15
C LYS A 104 7.12 -23.91 -7.63
N GLY A 105 8.23 -23.45 -7.07
CA GLY A 105 8.82 -22.14 -7.36
C GLY A 105 8.75 -21.19 -6.17
N ASP A 106 9.78 -20.40 -6.03
CA ASP A 106 10.03 -19.63 -4.79
C ASP A 106 9.36 -18.25 -4.79
N THR A 107 8.73 -17.83 -5.87
CA THR A 107 8.10 -16.53 -5.97
C THR A 107 6.65 -16.61 -6.43
N ARG A 108 5.85 -15.65 -5.95
CA ARG A 108 4.58 -15.28 -6.57
C ARG A 108 4.58 -13.78 -6.75
N THR A 109 4.05 -13.31 -7.87
CA THR A 109 4.04 -11.90 -8.21
C THR A 109 2.62 -11.46 -8.50
N TYR A 110 2.18 -10.42 -7.77
CA TYR A 110 0.90 -9.79 -7.99
C TYR A 110 1.13 -8.54 -8.82
N THR A 111 0.43 -8.43 -9.94
CA THR A 111 0.45 -7.23 -10.79
C THR A 111 -0.91 -6.55 -10.70
N GLY A 112 -0.93 -5.28 -10.39
CA GLY A 112 -2.18 -4.57 -10.22
C GLY A 112 -2.01 -3.07 -10.08
N SER A 113 -3.04 -2.46 -9.54
CA SER A 113 -3.07 -1.02 -9.29
C SER A 113 -3.68 -0.73 -7.92
N TYR A 114 -3.44 0.49 -7.46
CA TYR A 114 -3.99 0.96 -6.18
C TYR A 114 -4.77 2.24 -6.39
N ASP A 115 -5.92 2.33 -5.74
CA ASP A 115 -6.67 3.56 -5.57
C ASP A 115 -6.55 3.97 -4.11
N LEU A 116 -5.68 4.92 -3.83
CA LEU A 116 -5.45 5.44 -2.49
C LEU A 116 -6.16 6.77 -2.33
N LYS A 117 -6.67 7.04 -1.15
CA LYS A 117 -7.13 8.38 -0.77
C LYS A 117 -6.36 8.87 0.43
N ALA A 118 -6.10 10.15 0.46
CA ALA A 118 -5.39 10.79 1.55
C ALA A 118 -6.15 12.04 2.00
N VAL A 119 -5.98 12.38 3.25
CA VAL A 119 -6.52 13.62 3.83
C VAL A 119 -5.38 14.39 4.50
N ARG A 120 -5.47 15.71 4.46
CA ARG A 120 -4.53 16.58 5.15
C ARG A 120 -4.88 16.59 6.64
N THR A 121 -3.90 16.30 7.49
CA THR A 121 -4.02 16.34 8.94
C THR A 121 -3.07 17.38 9.50
N ASP A 122 -3.12 17.62 10.79
CA ASP A 122 -2.17 18.50 11.49
C ASP A 122 -0.73 17.97 11.44
N LYS A 123 -0.56 16.69 11.10
CA LYS A 123 0.75 16.05 10.97
C LYS A 123 1.16 15.82 9.51
N GLY A 124 0.43 16.39 8.55
CA GLY A 124 0.63 16.20 7.12
C GLY A 124 -0.40 15.28 6.50
N TRP A 125 -0.16 14.87 5.27
CA TRP A 125 -1.06 13.97 4.55
C TRP A 125 -1.01 12.55 5.14
N ARG A 126 -2.18 11.93 5.27
CA ARG A 126 -2.30 10.54 5.75
C ARG A 126 -3.32 9.79 4.90
N LEU A 127 -3.09 8.50 4.68
CA LEU A 127 -3.99 7.67 3.90
C LEU A 127 -5.26 7.34 4.65
N SER A 128 -6.40 7.63 4.01
CA SER A 128 -7.75 7.33 4.51
C SER A 128 -8.39 6.16 3.78
N GLN A 129 -7.85 5.75 2.63
CA GLN A 129 -8.32 4.62 1.86
C GLN A 129 -7.15 3.85 1.26
N PHE A 130 -7.26 2.54 1.33
CA PHE A 130 -6.37 1.61 0.64
C PHE A 130 -7.24 0.65 -0.17
N LYS A 131 -7.16 0.75 -1.49
CA LYS A 131 -7.88 -0.14 -2.40
C LYS A 131 -6.91 -0.75 -3.39
N TYR A 132 -6.91 -2.08 -3.45
CA TYR A 132 -6.08 -2.83 -4.39
C TYR A 132 -6.94 -3.42 -5.51
N ASN A 133 -6.45 -3.30 -6.73
CA ASN A 133 -7.08 -3.86 -7.93
C ASN A 133 -6.11 -4.87 -8.55
N LEU A 134 -6.40 -6.15 -8.40
CA LEU A 134 -5.58 -7.21 -8.98
C LEU A 134 -5.81 -7.29 -10.48
N LYS A 135 -4.72 -7.35 -11.28
CA LYS A 135 -4.80 -7.66 -12.71
C LYS A 135 -4.54 -9.14 -12.97
N TYR A 136 -3.44 -9.66 -12.43
CA TYR A 136 -3.10 -11.09 -12.52
C TYR A 136 -2.06 -11.46 -11.48
N ILE A 137 -1.94 -12.76 -11.24
CA ILE A 137 -0.89 -13.36 -10.40
C ILE A 137 -0.04 -14.25 -11.30
N ASP A 138 1.27 -14.18 -11.11
CA ASP A 138 2.25 -15.01 -11.83
C ASP A 138 3.10 -15.78 -10.82
N GLY A 139 3.63 -16.91 -11.25
CA GLY A 139 4.48 -17.76 -10.42
C GLY A 139 3.70 -18.75 -9.56
N ASN A 140 4.26 -19.10 -8.40
CA ASN A 140 3.66 -20.08 -7.48
C ASN A 140 2.66 -19.37 -6.54
N ALA A 141 1.38 -19.34 -6.91
CA ALA A 141 0.36 -18.55 -6.20
C ALA A 141 0.22 -18.94 -4.73
N SER A 142 0.40 -20.19 -4.37
CA SER A 142 0.27 -20.66 -2.97
C SER A 142 1.60 -20.63 -2.20
N LEU A 143 2.72 -20.49 -2.89
CA LEU A 143 4.09 -20.61 -2.34
C LEU A 143 4.32 -21.92 -1.56
N GLU A 144 3.75 -23.00 -2.10
CA GLU A 144 3.97 -24.34 -1.59
C GLU A 144 5.26 -24.99 -2.10
#